data_4434d24eb8457ec042661cc657a55fbd
#
_entry.id   4434d24eb8457ec042661cc657a55fbd
#
_cell.length_a   1.000
_cell.length_b   1.000
_cell.length_c   1.000
_cell.angle_alpha   90.00
_cell.angle_beta   90.00
_cell.angle_gamma   90.00
#
_symmetry.space_group_name_H-M   'P 1'
#
loop_
_entity.id
_entity.type
_entity.pdbx_description
1 polymer ?
#
loop_
_entity_poly.entity_id
_entity_poly.type
_entity_poly.pdbx_seq_one_letter_code
_entity_poly.pdbx_strand_id
1 'polypeptide(L)'
;IYLTNSAITPTTGLPIYYMLGADADWQKHTKTGFSVRTLNDADTTRLAWNEFTGGAWQLTEVDSNDLVLCHVFATTEKDNPIIAIMGQAEYDNKIQARAGALAEIQSLILNDVLFPEITPIATVIFQTGDGKSNEVKAEIVSTDEGDDYIDWRSETISRTSISTSDHGALTGLGDD
;
A
#
# COMPACT_ATOMS: atom_id res chain seq x y z
N ILE A 1 -8.24 -28.92 -9.57
CA ILE A 1 -7.62 -27.66 -9.10
C ILE A 1 -6.73 -28.01 -7.92
N TYR A 2 -5.42 -27.89 -8.06
CA TYR A 2 -4.51 -28.07 -6.95
C TYR A 2 -4.34 -26.72 -6.25
N LEU A 3 -4.80 -26.61 -5.02
CA LEU A 3 -4.50 -25.50 -4.15
C LEU A 3 -3.09 -25.68 -3.61
N THR A 4 -2.13 -24.95 -4.13
CA THR A 4 -0.80 -24.87 -3.54
C THR A 4 -0.81 -23.83 -2.42
N ASN A 5 -0.47 -24.27 -1.21
CA ASN A 5 -0.26 -23.36 -0.11
C ASN A 5 1.11 -22.68 -0.32
N SER A 6 1.09 -21.40 -0.70
CA SER A 6 2.31 -20.60 -0.84
C SER A 6 2.52 -19.84 0.46
N ALA A 7 3.49 -20.24 1.24
CA ALA A 7 3.86 -19.53 2.47
C ALA A 7 4.76 -18.35 2.14
N ILE A 8 4.37 -17.15 2.57
CA ILE A 8 5.29 -16.01 2.64
C ILE A 8 6.21 -16.26 3.83
N THR A 9 7.47 -16.47 3.54
CA THR A 9 8.48 -16.73 4.58
C THR A 9 9.37 -15.49 4.75
N PRO A 10 10.07 -15.35 5.88
CA PRO A 10 11.05 -14.28 6.05
C PRO A 10 12.11 -14.21 4.94
N THR A 11 12.39 -15.33 4.27
CA THR A 11 13.38 -15.41 3.18
C THR A 11 12.83 -15.00 1.81
N THR A 12 11.51 -15.13 1.60
CA THR A 12 10.88 -14.71 0.32
C THR A 12 10.43 -13.27 0.32
N GLY A 13 10.09 -12.74 1.52
CA GLY A 13 9.60 -11.37 1.68
C GLY A 13 8.22 -11.13 1.08
N LEU A 14 7.65 -10.01 1.42
CA LEU A 14 6.44 -9.46 0.84
C LEU A 14 6.81 -8.23 0.01
N PRO A 15 6.57 -8.22 -1.31
CA PRO A 15 6.90 -7.05 -2.12
C PRO A 15 5.99 -5.87 -1.79
N ILE A 16 6.58 -4.69 -1.69
CA ILE A 16 5.86 -3.43 -1.53
C ILE A 16 5.97 -2.60 -2.81
N TYR A 17 4.85 -2.04 -3.24
CA TYR A 17 4.73 -1.24 -4.44
C TYR A 17 4.44 0.22 -4.10
N TYR A 18 5.01 1.13 -4.89
CA TYR A 18 4.82 2.58 -4.80
C TYR A 18 5.05 3.23 -6.17
N MET A 19 4.65 4.47 -6.34
CA MET A 19 4.77 5.21 -7.59
C MET A 19 5.86 6.28 -7.51
N LEU A 20 6.53 6.55 -8.63
CA LEU A 20 7.47 7.66 -8.78
C LEU A 20 7.21 8.44 -10.07
N GLY A 21 7.58 9.73 -10.05
CA GLY A 21 7.53 10.60 -11.21
C GLY A 21 6.16 11.14 -11.57
N ALA A 22 6.11 11.98 -12.60
CA ALA A 22 4.86 12.57 -13.08
C ALA A 22 3.96 11.56 -13.80
N ASP A 23 4.57 10.53 -14.40
CA ASP A 23 3.85 9.47 -15.12
C ASP A 23 3.37 8.35 -14.18
N ALA A 24 3.59 8.50 -12.87
CA ALA A 24 3.20 7.52 -11.85
C ALA A 24 3.77 6.12 -12.09
N ASP A 25 5.06 6.04 -12.41
CA ASP A 25 5.76 4.79 -12.68
C ASP A 25 5.80 3.89 -11.44
N TRP A 26 5.25 2.68 -11.55
CA TRP A 26 5.25 1.71 -10.49
C TRP A 26 6.65 1.16 -10.21
N GLN A 27 7.03 1.20 -8.96
CA GLN A 27 8.26 0.63 -8.43
C GLN A 27 7.94 -0.53 -7.49
N LYS A 28 8.83 -1.52 -7.47
CA LYS A 28 8.76 -2.68 -6.58
C LYS A 28 9.99 -2.73 -5.68
N HIS A 29 9.77 -2.85 -4.39
CA HIS A 29 10.81 -3.10 -3.41
C HIS A 29 10.52 -4.39 -2.66
N THR A 30 11.54 -5.21 -2.41
CA THR A 30 11.42 -6.47 -1.70
C THR A 30 12.56 -6.62 -0.72
N LYS A 31 12.22 -6.93 0.53
CA LYS A 31 13.16 -7.29 1.59
C LYS A 31 12.76 -8.62 2.21
N THR A 32 13.67 -9.19 2.97
CA THR A 32 13.39 -10.34 3.82
C THR A 32 12.31 -10.00 4.85
N GLY A 33 11.33 -10.84 4.98
CA GLY A 33 10.19 -10.62 5.88
C GLY A 33 9.12 -9.70 5.29
N PHE A 34 8.45 -8.92 6.14
CA PHE A 34 7.51 -7.90 5.70
C PHE A 34 8.27 -6.69 5.21
N SER A 35 8.11 -6.37 3.93
CA SER A 35 8.82 -5.26 3.32
C SER A 35 8.27 -3.91 3.79
N VAL A 36 9.15 -3.05 4.22
CA VAL A 36 8.89 -1.64 4.49
C VAL A 36 9.84 -0.80 3.65
N ARG A 37 9.46 0.41 3.34
CA ARG A 37 10.26 1.31 2.53
C ARG A 37 10.70 2.52 3.34
N THR A 38 12.02 2.75 3.38
CA THR A 38 12.63 3.98 3.87
C THR A 38 12.97 4.90 2.71
N LEU A 39 13.24 6.17 2.96
CA LEU A 39 13.49 7.13 1.88
C LEU A 39 14.65 6.69 0.96
N ASN A 40 15.74 6.23 1.52
CA ASN A 40 17.00 5.98 0.79
C ASN A 40 17.41 4.51 0.68
N ASP A 41 16.54 3.56 0.95
CA ASP A 41 16.89 2.11 1.01
C ASP A 41 17.96 1.73 2.05
N ALA A 42 18.43 2.68 2.83
CA ALA A 42 19.60 2.52 3.69
C ALA A 42 19.29 1.91 5.04
N ASP A 43 18.04 1.59 5.36
CA ASP A 43 17.57 1.03 6.64
C ASP A 43 17.97 1.84 7.89
N THR A 44 18.44 3.06 7.70
CA THR A 44 18.91 3.94 8.79
C THR A 44 18.06 5.19 8.96
N THR A 45 17.11 5.37 8.05
CA THR A 45 16.15 6.49 8.07
C THR A 45 14.77 6.01 8.50
N ARG A 46 13.91 6.95 8.84
CA ARG A 46 12.50 6.67 9.09
C ARG A 46 11.81 6.09 7.85
N LEU A 47 10.62 5.54 8.05
CA LEU A 47 9.79 5.08 6.94
C LEU A 47 9.45 6.24 6.01
N ALA A 48 9.18 5.90 4.77
CA ALA A 48 8.63 6.82 3.79
C ALA A 48 7.18 6.48 3.49
N TRP A 49 6.44 7.45 2.99
CA TRP A 49 5.12 7.29 2.39
C TRP A 49 5.13 7.78 0.94
N ASN A 50 4.12 7.38 0.18
CA ASN A 50 4.06 7.66 -1.24
C ASN A 50 3.24 8.92 -1.49
N GLU A 51 3.89 10.06 -1.56
CA GLU A 51 3.29 11.39 -1.68
C GLU A 51 3.10 11.79 -3.14
N PHE A 52 1.93 12.38 -3.44
CA PHE A 52 1.73 13.10 -4.69
C PHE A 52 1.80 14.61 -4.43
N THR A 53 2.88 15.24 -4.86
CA THR A 53 3.11 16.67 -4.67
C THR A 53 3.82 17.29 -5.86
N GLY A 54 3.54 18.55 -6.14
CA GLY A 54 4.16 19.24 -7.28
C GLY A 54 3.85 18.63 -8.66
N GLY A 55 2.81 17.81 -8.77
CA GLY A 55 2.43 17.13 -10.01
C GLY A 55 3.19 15.82 -10.25
N ALA A 56 3.88 15.27 -9.24
CA ALA A 56 4.62 14.02 -9.36
C ALA A 56 4.51 13.18 -8.09
N TRP A 57 4.66 11.87 -8.24
CA TRP A 57 4.80 10.94 -7.14
C TRP A 57 6.23 10.89 -6.64
N GLN A 58 6.39 10.86 -5.33
CA GLN A 58 7.69 10.75 -4.67
C GLN A 58 7.59 9.96 -3.37
N LEU A 59 8.75 9.55 -2.85
CA LEU A 59 8.86 9.07 -1.48
C LEU A 59 9.18 10.26 -0.57
N THR A 60 8.37 10.45 0.45
CA THR A 60 8.58 11.47 1.49
C THR A 60 8.82 10.79 2.81
N GLU A 61 9.85 11.19 3.54
CA GLU A 61 10.15 10.65 4.86
C GLU A 61 9.05 11.08 5.84
N VAL A 62 8.52 10.12 6.57
CA VAL A 62 7.49 10.35 7.60
C VAL A 62 8.07 11.15 8.75
N ASP A 63 7.34 12.10 9.31
CA ASP A 63 7.77 12.88 10.46
C ASP A 63 7.99 12.01 11.71
N SER A 64 8.84 12.47 12.61
CA SER A 64 9.22 11.66 13.78
C SER A 64 8.04 11.51 14.73
N ASN A 65 7.70 10.26 15.04
CA ASN A 65 6.56 9.76 15.80
C ASN A 65 5.22 9.71 15.06
N ASP A 66 5.20 10.06 13.79
CA ASP A 66 4.00 9.97 12.96
C ASP A 66 3.85 8.56 12.37
N LEU A 67 2.67 8.34 11.78
CA LEU A 67 2.23 7.02 11.35
C LEU A 67 1.92 6.99 9.86
N VAL A 68 2.16 5.82 9.28
CA VAL A 68 1.80 5.53 7.89
C VAL A 68 1.12 4.17 7.79
N LEU A 69 0.35 4.01 6.74
CA LEU A 69 -0.35 2.77 6.43
C LEU A 69 0.40 1.96 5.38
N CYS A 70 0.20 0.65 5.45
CA CYS A 70 0.64 -0.27 4.41
C CYS A 70 -0.52 -1.21 4.11
N HIS A 71 -1.03 -1.14 2.89
CA HIS A 71 -2.20 -1.91 2.48
C HIS A 71 -1.79 -3.21 1.81
N VAL A 72 -2.27 -4.33 2.33
CA VAL A 72 -1.98 -5.67 1.83
C VAL A 72 -3.12 -6.15 0.96
N PHE A 73 -2.79 -6.64 -0.22
CA PHE A 73 -3.74 -7.14 -1.21
C PHE A 73 -3.41 -8.56 -1.67
N ALA A 74 -4.45 -9.34 -1.95
CA ALA A 74 -4.34 -10.52 -2.79
C ALA A 74 -4.39 -10.11 -4.26
N THR A 75 -3.65 -10.84 -5.10
CA THR A 75 -3.63 -10.66 -6.54
C THR A 75 -3.90 -11.99 -7.26
N THR A 76 -4.21 -11.93 -8.54
CA THR A 76 -4.30 -13.12 -9.40
C THR A 76 -2.95 -13.56 -9.97
N GLU A 77 -1.87 -12.84 -9.62
CA GLU A 77 -0.52 -13.11 -10.09
C GLU A 77 0.07 -14.32 -9.36
N LYS A 78 0.59 -15.28 -10.14
CA LYS A 78 1.14 -16.51 -9.58
C LYS A 78 2.42 -16.28 -8.75
N ASP A 79 3.28 -15.37 -9.21
CA ASP A 79 4.58 -15.13 -8.61
C ASP A 79 4.53 -14.14 -7.44
N ASN A 80 3.49 -13.31 -7.40
CA ASN A 80 3.23 -12.35 -6.32
C ASN A 80 1.76 -12.42 -5.89
N PRO A 81 1.29 -13.53 -5.30
CA PRO A 81 -0.11 -13.70 -4.93
C PRO A 81 -0.58 -12.76 -3.82
N ILE A 82 0.37 -12.26 -3.04
CA ILE A 82 0.16 -11.25 -2.01
C ILE A 82 1.16 -10.13 -2.22
N ILE A 83 0.68 -8.90 -2.20
CA ILE A 83 1.49 -7.68 -2.33
C ILE A 83 1.14 -6.68 -1.24
N ALA A 84 2.05 -5.76 -0.99
CA ALA A 84 1.80 -4.57 -0.21
C ALA A 84 1.85 -3.33 -1.11
N ILE A 85 1.01 -2.34 -0.84
CA ILE A 85 1.03 -1.03 -1.47
C ILE A 85 1.26 0.00 -0.37
N MET A 86 2.23 0.89 -0.58
CA MET A 86 2.52 1.97 0.37
C MET A 86 1.31 2.88 0.53
N GLY A 87 1.10 3.33 1.77
CA GLY A 87 0.15 4.38 2.07
C GLY A 87 0.48 5.69 1.37
N GLN A 88 -0.55 6.46 1.09
CA GLN A 88 -0.51 7.73 0.38
C GLN A 88 -0.87 8.91 1.29
N ALA A 89 -0.86 8.69 2.60
CA ALA A 89 -1.08 9.68 3.63
C ALA A 89 -0.22 9.44 4.87
N GLU A 90 0.02 10.50 5.63
CA GLU A 90 0.69 10.51 6.91
C GLU A 90 -0.31 10.90 8.01
N TYR A 91 -0.13 10.39 9.22
CA TYR A 91 -1.05 10.58 10.34
C TYR A 91 -0.29 10.94 11.63
N ASP A 92 -0.78 11.94 12.36
CA ASP A 92 -0.17 12.40 13.62
C ASP A 92 -0.31 11.39 14.79
N ASN A 93 -1.32 10.50 14.71
CA ASN A 93 -1.58 9.54 15.79
C ASN A 93 -2.37 8.30 15.31
N LYS A 94 -2.35 7.25 16.14
CA LYS A 94 -2.98 5.96 15.79
C LYS A 94 -4.50 6.03 15.60
N ILE A 95 -5.19 6.94 16.31
CA ILE A 95 -6.65 7.10 16.18
C ILE A 95 -6.97 7.64 14.79
N GLN A 96 -6.23 8.64 14.34
CA GLN A 96 -6.38 9.18 12.99
C GLN A 96 -5.99 8.15 11.92
N ALA A 97 -4.86 7.45 12.09
CA ALA A 97 -4.41 6.42 11.16
C ALA A 97 -5.46 5.30 11.02
N ARG A 98 -6.02 4.83 12.14
CA ARG A 98 -7.07 3.81 12.13
C ARG A 98 -8.35 4.31 11.49
N ALA A 99 -8.83 5.49 11.87
CA ALA A 99 -10.03 6.09 11.29
C ALA A 99 -9.85 6.40 9.80
N GLY A 100 -8.65 6.79 9.39
CA GLY A 100 -8.30 7.11 8.00
C GLY A 100 -8.12 5.90 7.10
N ALA A 101 -7.86 4.70 7.65
CA ALA A 101 -7.48 3.53 6.87
C ALA A 101 -8.51 3.12 5.81
N LEU A 102 -9.81 3.16 6.13
CA LEU A 102 -10.86 2.87 5.16
C LEU A 102 -10.91 3.92 4.05
N ALA A 103 -10.83 5.18 4.40
CA ALA A 103 -10.86 6.26 3.43
C ALA A 103 -9.63 6.20 2.50
N GLU A 104 -8.45 5.94 3.06
CA GLU A 104 -7.22 5.84 2.29
C GLU A 104 -7.26 4.65 1.32
N ILE A 105 -7.63 3.43 1.78
CA ILE A 105 -7.68 2.25 0.90
C ILE A 105 -8.74 2.38 -0.21
N GLN A 106 -9.83 3.13 0.04
CA GLN A 106 -10.85 3.42 -0.98
C GLN A 106 -10.38 4.46 -2.00
N SER A 107 -9.55 5.40 -1.57
CA SER A 107 -9.05 6.51 -2.39
C SER A 107 -7.66 6.27 -2.97
N LEU A 108 -7.02 5.12 -2.69
CA LEU A 108 -5.72 4.80 -3.25
C LEU A 108 -5.71 5.03 -4.76
N ILE A 109 -4.83 5.91 -5.20
CA ILE A 109 -4.58 6.11 -6.62
C ILE A 109 -3.72 4.94 -7.10
N LEU A 110 -4.26 4.19 -8.04
CA LEU A 110 -3.65 2.97 -8.58
C LEU A 110 -3.62 3.07 -10.11
N ASN A 111 -2.99 4.13 -10.62
CA ASN A 111 -2.87 4.36 -12.06
C ASN A 111 -2.31 3.11 -12.75
N ASP A 112 -3.02 2.60 -13.75
CA ASP A 112 -2.63 1.44 -14.57
C ASP A 112 -1.99 0.31 -13.76
N VAL A 113 -2.72 -0.13 -12.73
CA VAL A 113 -2.29 -1.20 -11.82
C VAL A 113 -1.73 -2.37 -12.61
N LEU A 114 -0.53 -2.80 -12.25
CA LEU A 114 0.18 -3.95 -12.83
C LEU A 114 -0.62 -5.27 -12.75
N PHE A 115 -1.70 -5.28 -11.96
CA PHE A 115 -2.50 -6.47 -11.71
C PHE A 115 -3.98 -6.19 -12.02
N PRO A 116 -4.61 -6.97 -12.91
CA PRO A 116 -6.00 -6.73 -13.34
C PRO A 116 -7.02 -6.87 -12.20
N GLU A 117 -6.70 -7.67 -11.20
CA GLU A 117 -7.58 -7.90 -10.05
C GLU A 117 -6.78 -7.91 -8.76
N ILE A 118 -7.14 -7.02 -7.84
CA ILE A 118 -6.61 -6.99 -6.48
C ILE A 118 -7.74 -6.94 -5.46
N THR A 119 -7.59 -7.70 -4.39
CA THR A 119 -8.56 -7.75 -3.29
C THR A 119 -7.86 -7.34 -2.00
N PRO A 120 -8.35 -6.34 -1.26
CA PRO A 120 -7.76 -5.94 0.00
C PRO A 120 -7.88 -7.06 1.04
N ILE A 121 -6.81 -7.29 1.77
CA ILE A 121 -6.73 -8.27 2.86
C ILE A 121 -6.65 -7.55 4.20
N ALA A 122 -5.68 -6.63 4.32
CA ALA A 122 -5.38 -5.97 5.58
C ALA A 122 -4.72 -4.59 5.35
N THR A 123 -4.76 -3.76 6.38
CA THR A 123 -3.93 -2.57 6.50
C THR A 123 -3.12 -2.65 7.78
N VAL A 124 -1.81 -2.58 7.65
CA VAL A 124 -0.87 -2.53 8.78
C VAL A 124 -0.53 -1.08 9.08
N ILE A 125 -0.55 -0.71 10.35
CA ILE A 125 -0.25 0.63 10.83
C ILE A 125 1.17 0.64 11.39
N PHE A 126 2.05 1.46 10.83
CA PHE A 126 3.41 1.66 11.32
C PHE A 126 3.57 3.02 11.95
N GLN A 127 4.24 3.07 13.09
CA GLN A 127 4.79 4.30 13.64
C GLN A 127 6.29 4.34 13.40
N THR A 128 6.81 5.47 12.92
CA THR A 128 8.24 5.67 12.75
C THR A 128 8.75 6.78 13.66
N GLY A 129 10.04 6.77 13.97
CA GLY A 129 10.64 7.83 14.80
C GLY A 129 12.11 7.62 15.09
N ASP A 130 12.84 8.71 15.23
CA ASP A 130 14.28 8.70 15.46
C ASP A 130 14.69 7.96 16.73
N GLY A 131 13.79 7.92 17.72
CA GLY A 131 14.01 7.20 18.99
C GLY A 131 13.89 5.68 18.90
N LYS A 132 13.41 5.12 17.78
CA LYS A 132 13.34 3.68 17.59
C LYS A 132 14.74 3.10 17.37
N SER A 133 15.04 1.96 18.00
CA SER A 133 16.37 1.35 18.00
C SER A 133 16.63 0.38 16.84
N ASN A 134 15.59 -0.04 16.12
CA ASN A 134 15.72 -0.94 14.98
C ASN A 134 16.20 -0.21 13.71
N GLU A 135 16.65 -0.98 12.72
CA GLU A 135 17.24 -0.45 11.49
C GLU A 135 16.29 0.48 10.72
N VAL A 136 15.01 0.12 10.63
CA VAL A 136 14.00 0.88 9.88
C VAL A 136 13.32 1.97 10.70
N LYS A 137 13.77 2.20 11.94
CA LYS A 137 13.22 3.24 12.82
C LYS A 137 11.70 3.20 12.97
N ALA A 138 11.11 2.01 12.98
CA ALA A 138 9.66 1.84 12.99
C ALA A 138 9.20 0.64 13.81
N GLU A 139 7.94 0.67 14.20
CA GLU A 139 7.24 -0.46 14.84
C GLU A 139 5.81 -0.57 14.30
N ILE A 140 5.24 -1.77 14.36
CA ILE A 140 3.82 -1.98 14.11
C ILE A 140 3.04 -1.48 15.33
N VAL A 141 2.02 -0.67 15.08
CA VAL A 141 1.18 -0.12 16.15
C VAL A 141 -0.07 -0.98 16.29
N SER A 142 -0.23 -1.53 17.49
CA SER A 142 -1.43 -2.29 17.85
C SER A 142 -2.69 -1.45 17.72
N THR A 143 -3.75 -2.03 17.17
CA THR A 143 -5.07 -1.42 17.10
C THR A 143 -5.71 -1.37 18.49
N ASP A 144 -6.81 -0.62 18.63
CA ASP A 144 -7.52 -0.50 19.91
C ASP A 144 -8.14 -1.83 20.38
N GLU A 145 -8.41 -2.76 19.44
CA GLU A 145 -8.86 -4.12 19.73
C GLU A 145 -7.71 -5.09 20.07
N GLY A 146 -6.46 -4.63 19.99
CA GLY A 146 -5.28 -5.44 20.25
C GLY A 146 -4.71 -6.15 19.03
N ASP A 147 -5.31 -5.96 17.86
CA ASP A 147 -4.78 -6.46 16.60
C ASP A 147 -3.73 -5.50 16.02
N ASP A 148 -2.68 -6.05 15.41
CA ASP A 148 -1.59 -5.28 14.79
C ASP A 148 -1.94 -4.80 13.37
N TYR A 149 -3.15 -5.07 12.90
CA TYR A 149 -3.62 -4.72 11.57
C TYR A 149 -5.15 -4.59 11.54
N ILE A 150 -5.67 -3.92 10.50
CA ILE A 150 -7.11 -3.86 10.20
C ILE A 150 -7.41 -4.94 9.16
N ASP A 151 -8.35 -5.82 9.47
CA ASP A 151 -8.74 -6.94 8.60
C ASP A 151 -9.88 -6.52 7.67
N TRP A 152 -9.66 -6.62 6.36
CA TRP A 152 -10.63 -6.27 5.33
C TRP A 152 -11.35 -7.47 4.71
N ARG A 153 -11.01 -8.69 5.11
CA ARG A 153 -11.56 -9.90 4.46
C ARG A 153 -13.05 -10.09 4.65
N SER A 154 -13.60 -9.53 5.72
CA SER A 154 -15.05 -9.54 6.02
C SER A 154 -15.79 -8.29 5.54
N GLU A 155 -15.07 -7.29 5.02
CA GLU A 155 -15.62 -6.01 4.61
C GLU A 155 -15.81 -5.94 3.10
N THR A 156 -16.91 -5.34 2.66
CA THR A 156 -17.08 -4.99 1.24
C THR A 156 -16.51 -3.60 1.03
N ILE A 157 -15.28 -3.52 0.56
CA ILE A 157 -14.65 -2.25 0.21
C ILE A 157 -15.05 -1.88 -1.21
N SER A 158 -16.02 -0.98 -1.32
CA SER A 158 -16.36 -0.36 -2.60
C SER A 158 -15.29 0.67 -2.93
N ARG A 159 -14.43 0.37 -3.90
CA ARG A 159 -13.54 1.38 -4.47
C ARG A 159 -14.36 2.37 -5.28
N THR A 160 -14.20 3.64 -5.01
CA THR A 160 -14.65 4.68 -5.93
C THR A 160 -13.92 4.40 -7.25
N SER A 161 -14.69 4.04 -8.29
CA SER A 161 -14.16 3.56 -9.55
C SER A 161 -12.92 4.33 -9.99
N ILE A 162 -11.83 3.63 -10.21
CA ILE A 162 -10.83 4.11 -11.16
C ILE A 162 -11.63 4.49 -12.39
N SER A 163 -11.59 5.75 -12.78
CA SER A 163 -12.08 6.18 -14.06
C SER A 163 -11.33 5.35 -15.11
N THR A 164 -11.91 4.21 -15.50
CA THR A 164 -11.53 3.62 -16.76
C THR A 164 -11.88 4.69 -17.77
N SER A 165 -10.85 5.19 -18.44
CA SER A 165 -11.00 6.14 -19.54
C SER A 165 -12.19 5.72 -20.39
N ASP A 166 -13.09 6.65 -20.45
CA ASP A 166 -14.30 6.71 -21.23
C ASP A 166 -14.33 5.75 -22.43
N HIS A 167 -15.08 4.64 -22.30
CA HIS A 167 -15.56 3.91 -23.44
C HIS A 167 -16.71 4.64 -24.16
N GLY A 168 -16.92 5.92 -23.84
CA GLY A 168 -17.95 6.78 -24.41
C GLY A 168 -17.69 7.27 -25.82
N ALA A 169 -16.58 6.89 -26.46
CA ALA A 169 -16.30 7.26 -27.84
C ALA A 169 -16.59 6.15 -28.87
N LEU A 170 -17.40 5.16 -28.54
CA LEU A 170 -17.99 4.29 -29.55
C LEU A 170 -19.22 4.96 -30.16
N THR A 171 -19.00 6.10 -30.83
CA THR A 171 -19.91 6.60 -31.82
C THR A 171 -19.72 5.80 -33.10
N GLY A 172 -20.62 4.90 -33.40
CA GLY A 172 -20.53 4.14 -34.66
C GLY A 172 -21.36 2.86 -34.76
N LEU A 173 -22.29 2.62 -33.86
CA LEU A 173 -23.34 1.63 -34.10
C LEU A 173 -24.61 2.38 -34.54
N GLY A 174 -24.57 2.89 -35.77
CA GLY A 174 -25.76 3.27 -36.49
C GLY A 174 -26.43 2.00 -37.01
N ASP A 175 -27.64 1.76 -36.56
CA ASP A 175 -28.51 0.74 -37.07
C ASP A 175 -28.86 1.03 -38.55
N ASP A 176 -28.70 0.03 -39.40
CA ASP A 176 -29.47 -0.17 -40.65
C ASP A 176 -30.46 -1.30 -40.44
#